data_1e13c6da3d3e20c1174175a67353c4f8
#
_entry.id   1e13c6da3d3e20c1174175a67353c4f8
#
_cell.length_a   1.000
_cell.length_b   1.000
_cell.length_c   1.000
_cell.angle_alpha   90.00
_cell.angle_beta   90.00
_cell.angle_gamma   90.00
#
_symmetry.space_group_name_H-M   'P 1'
#
loop_
_entity.id
_entity.type
_entity.pdbx_description
1 polymer ?
#
loop_
_entity_poly.entity_id
_entity_poly.type
_entity_poly.pdbx_seq_one_letter_code
_entity_poly.pdbx_strand_id
1 'polypeptide(L)'
;MSEKERIIFFDTTLRDGEQSSGFHMNDYEKMKIAESLAEMKVDVIEAGFPISSPGDFQSVLSIAKHIDGPVICGLARCVEQDIRKAGEALEPAFARGKGRIHTFVATSVIHTKDKLRKSEDEIVDIAVQAVALAGEYTNDIEFSCEDFGRSETAYVCRIVAETIRAGATTINLPDTVGYMLPHEMRNKVSAVIETVSGEVDTAAVTFSVHNHNDLGLATANTLAAVEGGCRQVEVTVTGIGERAGNASLEEIAAIIQERMHDAYEIGIDTSHLYETSRLIGKFTGNYPQRNKAVVGINAFAHEAGIHQDGMIKSRGTY
;
A
#
# COMPACT_ATOMS: atom_id res chain seq x y z
N MET A 1 -22.98 18.44 -9.19
CA MET A 1 -22.38 17.40 -8.37
C MET A 1 -20.90 17.69 -8.37
N SER A 2 -20.22 17.76 -7.22
CA SER A 2 -18.77 17.85 -7.18
C SER A 2 -18.19 16.61 -7.89
N GLU A 3 -17.10 16.79 -8.62
CA GLU A 3 -16.35 15.68 -9.21
C GLU A 3 -15.86 14.79 -8.06
N LYS A 4 -16.01 13.45 -8.21
CA LYS A 4 -15.56 12.51 -7.17
C LYS A 4 -14.06 12.43 -7.19
N GLU A 5 -13.47 12.32 -6.01
CA GLU A 5 -12.03 12.15 -5.88
C GLU A 5 -11.65 10.67 -6.05
N ARG A 6 -10.64 10.40 -6.88
CA ARG A 6 -10.18 9.03 -7.10
C ARG A 6 -9.28 8.56 -5.95
N ILE A 7 -9.54 7.35 -5.46
CA ILE A 7 -8.65 6.64 -4.54
C ILE A 7 -7.85 5.62 -5.33
N ILE A 8 -6.53 5.73 -5.24
CA ILE A 8 -5.55 4.83 -5.88
C ILE A 8 -5.33 3.63 -4.96
N PHE A 9 -5.44 2.43 -5.53
CA PHE A 9 -5.13 1.18 -4.83
C PHE A 9 -3.73 0.70 -5.18
N PHE A 10 -2.85 0.75 -4.19
CA PHE A 10 -1.50 0.20 -4.23
C PHE A 10 -1.51 -1.16 -3.55
N ASP A 11 -1.36 -2.24 -4.31
CA ASP A 11 -1.33 -3.59 -3.75
C ASP A 11 0.11 -4.01 -3.46
N THR A 12 0.39 -4.37 -2.21
CA THR A 12 1.68 -4.85 -1.74
C THR A 12 1.67 -6.34 -1.34
N THR A 13 0.71 -7.12 -1.86
CA THR A 13 0.62 -8.57 -1.61
C THR A 13 1.91 -9.31 -1.97
N LEU A 14 2.56 -8.92 -3.06
CA LEU A 14 3.79 -9.55 -3.56
C LEU A 14 5.07 -9.06 -2.88
N ARG A 15 4.98 -8.06 -1.99
CA ARG A 15 6.11 -7.56 -1.20
C ARG A 15 5.87 -7.72 0.30
N ASP A 16 4.98 -6.92 0.92
CA ASP A 16 4.67 -6.99 2.35
C ASP A 16 3.87 -8.27 2.68
N GLY A 17 2.95 -8.65 1.80
CA GLY A 17 2.21 -9.90 1.92
C GLY A 17 3.13 -11.10 1.99
N GLU A 18 4.21 -11.15 1.20
CA GLU A 18 5.19 -12.22 1.19
C GLU A 18 6.07 -12.28 2.46
N GLN A 19 6.10 -11.20 3.25
CA GLN A 19 6.81 -11.18 4.53
C GLN A 19 6.02 -11.87 5.66
N SER A 20 4.81 -12.34 5.37
CA SER A 20 4.01 -13.13 6.32
C SER A 20 4.71 -14.46 6.64
N SER A 21 4.81 -14.79 7.91
CA SER A 21 5.47 -16.03 8.36
C SER A 21 4.82 -17.28 7.74
N GLY A 22 5.63 -18.12 7.10
CA GLY A 22 5.17 -19.34 6.41
C GLY A 22 4.60 -19.09 5.01
N PHE A 23 4.72 -17.88 4.50
CA PHE A 23 4.23 -17.46 3.20
C PHE A 23 5.41 -17.43 2.21
N HIS A 24 5.45 -18.36 1.29
CA HIS A 24 6.47 -18.42 0.25
C HIS A 24 5.81 -18.66 -1.08
N MET A 25 6.17 -17.85 -2.07
CA MET A 25 5.70 -17.98 -3.43
C MET A 25 6.86 -18.12 -4.39
N ASN A 26 6.75 -19.03 -5.34
CA ASN A 26 7.68 -19.12 -6.45
C ASN A 26 7.32 -18.11 -7.56
N ASP A 27 8.22 -17.95 -8.55
CA ASP A 27 8.04 -16.98 -9.64
C ASP A 27 6.74 -17.17 -10.43
N TYR A 28 6.31 -18.43 -10.63
CA TYR A 28 5.07 -18.74 -11.31
C TYR A 28 3.86 -18.27 -10.50
N GLU A 29 3.86 -18.51 -9.20
CA GLU A 29 2.78 -18.10 -8.29
C GLU A 29 2.68 -16.58 -8.19
N LYS A 30 3.83 -15.89 -8.03
CA LYS A 30 3.90 -14.42 -8.06
C LYS A 30 3.34 -13.85 -9.35
N MET A 31 3.70 -14.43 -10.50
CA MET A 31 3.18 -14.00 -11.80
C MET A 31 1.66 -14.19 -11.88
N LYS A 32 1.13 -15.33 -11.43
CA LYS A 32 -0.32 -15.58 -11.43
C LYS A 32 -1.11 -14.63 -10.53
N ILE A 33 -0.54 -14.25 -9.39
CA ILE A 33 -1.14 -13.24 -8.52
C ILE A 33 -1.08 -11.86 -9.20
N ALA A 34 0.06 -11.49 -9.80
CA ALA A 34 0.18 -10.22 -10.53
C ALA A 34 -0.82 -10.12 -11.70
N GLU A 35 -1.04 -11.21 -12.46
CA GLU A 35 -2.08 -11.29 -13.49
C GLU A 35 -3.48 -11.04 -12.90
N SER A 36 -3.81 -11.70 -11.78
CA SER A 36 -5.11 -11.56 -11.12
C SER A 36 -5.33 -10.14 -10.54
N LEU A 37 -4.28 -9.51 -9.99
CA LEU A 37 -4.31 -8.12 -9.54
C LEU A 37 -4.52 -7.14 -10.70
N ALA A 38 -3.88 -7.39 -11.84
CA ALA A 38 -4.07 -6.58 -13.05
C ALA A 38 -5.49 -6.73 -13.63
N GLU A 39 -6.05 -7.94 -13.66
CA GLU A 39 -7.45 -8.20 -14.05
C GLU A 39 -8.44 -7.50 -13.11
N MET A 40 -8.14 -7.46 -11.81
CA MET A 40 -8.91 -6.72 -10.81
C MET A 40 -8.74 -5.20 -10.93
N LYS A 41 -7.84 -4.72 -11.78
CA LYS A 41 -7.56 -3.30 -12.06
C LYS A 41 -7.04 -2.54 -10.86
N VAL A 42 -6.15 -3.13 -10.06
CA VAL A 42 -5.39 -2.34 -9.09
C VAL A 42 -4.55 -1.29 -9.83
N ASP A 43 -4.34 -0.13 -9.22
CA ASP A 43 -3.62 0.95 -9.87
C ASP A 43 -2.11 0.72 -9.86
N VAL A 44 -1.58 0.17 -8.76
CA VAL A 44 -0.15 -0.09 -8.57
C VAL A 44 0.04 -1.48 -7.96
N ILE A 45 1.01 -2.25 -8.47
CA ILE A 45 1.46 -3.53 -7.89
C ILE A 45 2.90 -3.37 -7.40
N GLU A 46 3.12 -3.47 -6.11
CA GLU A 46 4.47 -3.58 -5.54
C GLU A 46 4.97 -5.01 -5.70
N ALA A 47 5.78 -5.22 -6.71
CA ALA A 47 6.16 -6.54 -7.19
C ALA A 47 7.21 -7.26 -6.33
N GLY A 48 7.88 -6.54 -5.42
CA GLY A 48 8.87 -7.11 -4.52
C GLY A 48 10.00 -6.17 -4.14
N PHE A 49 11.08 -6.75 -3.60
CA PHE A 49 12.27 -6.04 -3.14
C PHE A 49 13.52 -6.54 -3.89
N PRO A 50 13.88 -5.95 -5.03
CA PRO A 50 14.85 -6.50 -5.98
C PRO A 50 16.24 -6.80 -5.42
N ILE A 51 16.68 -6.08 -4.38
CA ILE A 51 18.00 -6.28 -3.76
C ILE A 51 18.02 -7.48 -2.80
N SER A 52 16.89 -7.98 -2.33
CA SER A 52 16.81 -9.00 -1.29
C SER A 52 17.43 -10.32 -1.71
N SER A 53 17.22 -10.72 -2.96
CA SER A 53 17.82 -11.93 -3.56
C SER A 53 17.84 -11.88 -5.09
N PRO A 54 18.66 -12.73 -5.75
CA PRO A 54 18.59 -12.89 -7.20
C PRO A 54 17.21 -13.36 -7.70
N GLY A 55 16.48 -14.17 -6.91
CA GLY A 55 15.13 -14.62 -7.22
C GLY A 55 14.13 -13.46 -7.22
N ASP A 56 14.14 -12.63 -6.16
CA ASP A 56 13.27 -11.46 -6.10
C ASP A 56 13.53 -10.47 -7.23
N PHE A 57 14.82 -10.27 -7.59
CA PHE A 57 15.16 -9.48 -8.76
C PHE A 57 14.51 -10.02 -10.03
N GLN A 58 14.61 -11.32 -10.28
CA GLN A 58 14.06 -11.96 -11.48
C GLN A 58 12.51 -11.93 -11.46
N SER A 59 11.89 -12.13 -10.32
CA SER A 59 10.44 -12.01 -10.17
C SER A 59 9.95 -10.60 -10.51
N VAL A 60 10.56 -9.55 -9.94
CA VAL A 60 10.21 -8.16 -10.25
C VAL A 60 10.43 -7.84 -11.73
N LEU A 61 11.58 -8.23 -12.29
CA LEU A 61 11.88 -8.03 -13.72
C LEU A 61 10.85 -8.74 -14.61
N SER A 62 10.46 -9.96 -14.27
CA SER A 62 9.46 -10.73 -15.03
C SER A 62 8.09 -10.08 -14.98
N ILE A 63 7.65 -9.64 -13.82
CA ILE A 63 6.38 -8.91 -13.64
C ILE A 63 6.42 -7.58 -14.41
N ALA A 64 7.52 -6.82 -14.27
CA ALA A 64 7.74 -5.56 -14.98
C ALA A 64 7.72 -5.74 -16.50
N LYS A 65 8.08 -6.91 -17.02
CA LYS A 65 8.10 -7.21 -18.45
C LYS A 65 6.74 -7.64 -19.01
N HIS A 66 5.94 -8.38 -18.22
CA HIS A 66 4.77 -9.08 -18.76
C HIS A 66 3.43 -8.55 -18.28
N ILE A 67 3.37 -7.80 -17.19
CA ILE A 67 2.12 -7.25 -16.66
C ILE A 67 1.86 -5.89 -17.28
N ASP A 68 0.69 -5.74 -17.89
CA ASP A 68 0.18 -4.49 -18.44
C ASP A 68 -1.03 -3.99 -17.63
N GLY A 69 -1.25 -2.69 -17.66
CA GLY A 69 -2.35 -2.02 -16.96
C GLY A 69 -1.86 -1.23 -15.75
N PRO A 70 -1.55 -1.88 -14.61
CA PRO A 70 -1.08 -1.19 -13.42
C PRO A 70 0.34 -0.62 -13.58
N VAL A 71 0.69 0.31 -12.70
CA VAL A 71 2.07 0.71 -12.46
C VAL A 71 2.77 -0.42 -11.71
N ILE A 72 3.97 -0.80 -12.14
CA ILE A 72 4.78 -1.80 -11.43
C ILE A 72 5.79 -1.07 -10.55
N CYS A 73 5.74 -1.37 -9.26
CA CYS A 73 6.56 -0.74 -8.24
C CYS A 73 7.58 -1.74 -7.67
N GLY A 74 8.77 -1.25 -7.33
CA GLY A 74 9.77 -2.01 -6.60
C GLY A 74 10.27 -1.24 -5.39
N LEU A 75 10.39 -1.96 -4.25
CA LEU A 75 10.89 -1.40 -3.02
C LEU A 75 12.41 -1.24 -3.04
N ALA A 76 12.90 -0.16 -2.45
CA ALA A 76 14.32 0.12 -2.24
C ALA A 76 14.52 0.88 -0.93
N ARG A 77 15.45 0.48 -0.08
CA ARG A 77 15.89 1.35 1.03
C ARG A 77 16.54 2.61 0.44
N CYS A 78 16.60 3.68 1.23
CA CYS A 78 17.38 4.88 0.89
C CYS A 78 18.89 4.57 0.86
N VAL A 79 19.30 3.60 0.01
CA VAL A 79 20.66 3.13 -0.21
C VAL A 79 20.89 3.03 -1.72
N GLU A 80 21.98 3.60 -2.21
CA GLU A 80 22.30 3.67 -3.64
C GLU A 80 22.15 2.31 -4.35
N GLN A 81 22.70 1.26 -3.75
CA GLN A 81 22.69 -0.08 -4.32
C GLN A 81 21.28 -0.66 -4.51
N ASP A 82 20.38 -0.38 -3.54
CA ASP A 82 18.99 -0.84 -3.58
C ASP A 82 18.23 -0.13 -4.72
N ILE A 83 18.40 1.20 -4.81
CA ILE A 83 17.73 2.02 -5.84
C ILE A 83 18.20 1.65 -7.24
N ARG A 84 19.52 1.46 -7.44
CA ARG A 84 20.06 1.00 -8.73
C ARG A 84 19.51 -0.37 -9.09
N LYS A 85 19.40 -1.28 -8.10
CA LYS A 85 18.86 -2.63 -8.32
C LYS A 85 17.37 -2.62 -8.66
N ALA A 86 16.59 -1.75 -8.02
CA ALA A 86 15.20 -1.52 -8.38
C ALA A 86 15.08 -0.90 -9.79
N GLY A 87 15.94 0.08 -10.11
CA GLY A 87 16.01 0.68 -11.44
C GLY A 87 16.27 -0.34 -12.55
N GLU A 88 17.24 -1.27 -12.35
CA GLU A 88 17.52 -2.34 -13.29
C GLU A 88 16.33 -3.32 -13.47
N ALA A 89 15.68 -3.71 -12.37
CA ALA A 89 14.57 -4.67 -12.41
C ALA A 89 13.30 -4.09 -13.06
N LEU A 90 13.08 -2.78 -12.92
CA LEU A 90 11.90 -2.08 -13.43
C LEU A 90 12.07 -1.47 -14.83
N GLU A 91 13.26 -1.60 -15.45
CA GLU A 91 13.54 -1.04 -16.77
C GLU A 91 12.43 -1.30 -17.80
N PRO A 92 11.87 -2.52 -17.95
CA PRO A 92 10.79 -2.77 -18.90
C PRO A 92 9.49 -2.01 -18.58
N ALA A 93 9.22 -1.72 -17.29
CA ALA A 93 8.06 -0.94 -16.88
C ALA A 93 8.29 0.57 -17.16
N PHE A 94 9.52 1.08 -16.92
CA PHE A 94 9.87 2.46 -17.26
C PHE A 94 9.76 2.73 -18.76
N ALA A 95 10.18 1.80 -19.60
CA ALA A 95 10.05 1.91 -21.05
C ALA A 95 8.59 2.09 -21.53
N ARG A 96 7.62 1.65 -20.72
CA ARG A 96 6.17 1.84 -20.97
C ARG A 96 5.56 3.01 -20.20
N GLY A 97 6.35 3.76 -19.41
CA GLY A 97 5.85 4.82 -18.53
C GLY A 97 4.97 4.30 -17.38
N LYS A 98 5.23 3.07 -16.94
CA LYS A 98 4.45 2.34 -15.93
C LYS A 98 5.33 1.76 -14.81
N GLY A 99 6.40 2.44 -14.45
CA GLY A 99 7.33 2.00 -13.42
C GLY A 99 7.45 3.02 -12.28
N ARG A 100 7.44 2.56 -11.04
CA ARG A 100 7.63 3.35 -9.82
C ARG A 100 8.76 2.80 -8.98
N ILE A 101 9.61 3.65 -8.43
CA ILE A 101 10.53 3.30 -7.35
C ILE A 101 9.94 3.77 -6.03
N HIS A 102 9.77 2.84 -5.09
CA HIS A 102 9.34 3.11 -3.73
C HIS A 102 10.56 3.05 -2.81
N THR A 103 10.94 4.19 -2.23
CA THR A 103 12.05 4.26 -1.28
C THR A 103 11.60 4.71 0.10
N PHE A 104 12.32 4.30 1.14
CA PHE A 104 11.92 4.57 2.52
C PHE A 104 13.10 4.72 3.48
N VAL A 105 12.86 5.46 4.54
CA VAL A 105 13.73 5.52 5.71
C VAL A 105 12.88 5.69 6.97
N ALA A 106 13.34 5.10 8.09
CA ALA A 106 12.65 5.23 9.36
C ALA A 106 12.80 6.61 9.95
N THR A 107 11.70 7.17 10.47
CA THR A 107 11.61 8.54 10.99
C THR A 107 11.37 8.62 12.49
N SER A 108 11.01 7.52 13.17
CA SER A 108 10.79 7.54 14.61
C SER A 108 12.09 7.60 15.42
N VAL A 109 12.04 8.23 16.59
CA VAL A 109 13.19 8.38 17.49
C VAL A 109 13.82 7.03 17.84
N ILE A 110 13.01 5.98 18.04
CA ILE A 110 13.49 4.63 18.35
C ILE A 110 14.37 4.12 17.20
N HIS A 111 13.92 4.27 15.94
CA HIS A 111 14.68 3.79 14.79
C HIS A 111 15.91 4.67 14.50
N THR A 112 15.78 5.98 14.58
CA THR A 112 16.86 6.91 14.23
C THR A 112 18.01 6.79 15.21
N LYS A 113 17.75 6.70 16.51
CA LYS A 113 18.76 6.59 17.56
C LYS A 113 19.33 5.18 17.74
N ASP A 114 18.46 4.17 17.79
CA ASP A 114 18.87 2.82 18.19
C ASP A 114 19.28 1.94 16.98
N LYS A 115 18.57 2.06 15.85
CA LYS A 115 18.81 1.25 14.62
C LYS A 115 19.77 1.98 13.67
N LEU A 116 19.46 3.21 13.27
CA LEU A 116 20.23 3.93 12.27
C LEU A 116 21.44 4.67 12.86
N ARG A 117 21.35 5.11 14.12
CA ARG A 117 22.38 5.87 14.82
C ARG A 117 22.81 7.14 14.07
N LYS A 118 21.81 7.87 13.58
CA LYS A 118 21.97 9.09 12.78
C LYS A 118 21.12 10.21 13.35
N SER A 119 21.57 11.45 13.11
CA SER A 119 20.79 12.64 13.36
C SER A 119 19.65 12.79 12.37
N GLU A 120 18.65 13.60 12.70
CA GLU A 120 17.55 13.94 11.79
C GLU A 120 18.06 14.57 10.49
N ASP A 121 19.06 15.45 10.56
CA ASP A 121 19.67 16.09 9.39
C ASP A 121 20.30 15.07 8.45
N GLU A 122 21.10 14.13 8.98
CA GLU A 122 21.70 13.06 8.18
C GLU A 122 20.64 12.16 7.51
N ILE A 123 19.50 11.95 8.17
CA ILE A 123 18.41 11.12 7.61
C ILE A 123 17.67 11.88 6.50
N VAL A 124 17.45 13.19 6.68
CA VAL A 124 16.87 14.05 5.62
C VAL A 124 17.79 14.04 4.40
N ASP A 125 19.10 14.21 4.59
CA ASP A 125 20.07 14.18 3.48
C ASP A 125 20.06 12.84 2.74
N ILE A 126 19.98 11.72 3.48
CA ILE A 126 19.88 10.38 2.90
C ILE A 126 18.58 10.23 2.09
N ALA A 127 17.45 10.69 2.60
CA ALA A 127 16.16 10.62 1.91
C ALA A 127 16.17 11.46 0.62
N VAL A 128 16.67 12.69 0.69
CA VAL A 128 16.80 13.59 -0.48
C VAL A 128 17.69 12.98 -1.56
N GLN A 129 18.85 12.45 -1.19
CA GLN A 129 19.76 11.79 -2.14
C GLN A 129 19.14 10.56 -2.78
N ALA A 130 18.40 9.75 -1.99
CA ALA A 130 17.73 8.57 -2.47
C ALA A 130 16.62 8.90 -3.49
N VAL A 131 15.78 9.89 -3.18
CA VAL A 131 14.73 10.37 -4.09
C VAL A 131 15.35 10.96 -5.36
N ALA A 132 16.37 11.78 -5.26
CA ALA A 132 17.07 12.33 -6.42
C ALA A 132 17.69 11.24 -7.31
N LEU A 133 18.29 10.21 -6.71
CA LEU A 133 18.83 9.06 -7.45
C LEU A 133 17.74 8.24 -8.13
N ALA A 134 16.59 8.02 -7.49
CA ALA A 134 15.44 7.37 -8.10
C ALA A 134 14.93 8.16 -9.31
N GLY A 135 15.05 9.49 -9.27
CA GLY A 135 14.73 10.41 -10.36
C GLY A 135 15.58 10.23 -11.63
N GLU A 136 16.72 9.54 -11.55
CA GLU A 136 17.50 9.17 -12.74
C GLU A 136 16.80 8.09 -13.60
N TYR A 137 15.84 7.34 -13.01
CA TYR A 137 15.13 6.23 -13.65
C TYR A 137 13.68 6.56 -14.03
N THR A 138 12.99 7.29 -13.17
CA THR A 138 11.55 7.57 -13.35
C THR A 138 11.15 8.88 -12.66
N ASN A 139 10.07 9.50 -13.13
CA ASN A 139 9.41 10.63 -12.46
C ASN A 139 8.32 10.17 -11.48
N ASP A 140 8.00 8.88 -11.40
CA ASP A 140 7.04 8.33 -10.46
C ASP A 140 7.80 7.72 -9.27
N ILE A 141 7.94 8.51 -8.19
CA ILE A 141 8.75 8.16 -7.03
C ILE A 141 7.90 8.23 -5.78
N GLU A 142 7.83 7.12 -5.05
CA GLU A 142 7.19 7.06 -3.75
C GLU A 142 8.22 7.08 -2.63
N PHE A 143 7.98 7.92 -1.63
CA PHE A 143 8.79 7.99 -0.42
C PHE A 143 7.95 7.69 0.81
N SER A 144 8.39 6.71 1.63
CA SER A 144 7.75 6.34 2.89
C SER A 144 8.53 6.82 4.11
N CYS A 145 7.82 7.47 5.03
CA CYS A 145 8.30 7.77 6.38
C CYS A 145 8.09 6.54 7.29
N GLU A 146 8.96 5.51 7.21
CA GLU A 146 8.81 4.29 8.04
C GLU A 146 8.62 4.67 9.51
N ASP A 147 7.60 4.06 10.13
CA ASP A 147 7.21 4.33 11.53
C ASP A 147 6.65 5.74 11.79
N PHE A 148 5.96 6.30 10.77
CA PHE A 148 5.27 7.58 10.86
C PHE A 148 4.38 7.69 12.10
N GLY A 149 3.66 6.62 12.44
CA GLY A 149 2.76 6.60 13.59
C GLY A 149 3.42 7.09 14.88
N ARG A 150 4.71 6.74 15.10
CA ARG A 150 5.51 7.09 16.30
C ARG A 150 6.52 8.21 16.09
N SER A 151 6.53 8.83 14.92
CA SER A 151 7.46 9.93 14.59
C SER A 151 6.92 11.27 15.03
N GLU A 152 7.81 12.21 15.36
CA GLU A 152 7.46 13.59 15.68
C GLU A 152 6.91 14.30 14.43
N THR A 153 5.73 14.91 14.53
CA THR A 153 5.02 15.50 13.38
C THR A 153 5.86 16.59 12.68
N ALA A 154 6.52 17.47 13.43
CA ALA A 154 7.34 18.52 12.85
C ALA A 154 8.51 17.96 12.03
N TYR A 155 9.14 16.89 12.51
CA TYR A 155 10.20 16.22 11.77
C TYR A 155 9.69 15.52 10.51
N VAL A 156 8.51 14.88 10.59
CA VAL A 156 7.85 14.29 9.40
C VAL A 156 7.56 15.38 8.36
N CYS A 157 6.97 16.51 8.75
CA CYS A 157 6.71 17.61 7.82
C CYS A 157 7.99 18.07 7.12
N ARG A 158 9.09 18.22 7.85
CA ARG A 158 10.38 18.62 7.29
C ARG A 158 10.90 17.62 6.25
N ILE A 159 11.00 16.32 6.59
CA ILE A 159 11.53 15.30 5.65
C ILE A 159 10.64 15.14 4.44
N VAL A 160 9.31 15.23 4.60
CA VAL A 160 8.34 15.18 3.50
C VAL A 160 8.53 16.38 2.57
N ALA A 161 8.63 17.60 3.10
CA ALA A 161 8.85 18.79 2.27
C ALA A 161 10.15 18.68 1.45
N GLU A 162 11.25 18.21 2.08
CA GLU A 162 12.54 18.07 1.40
C GLU A 162 12.52 16.95 0.35
N THR A 163 11.84 15.82 0.60
CA THR A 163 11.71 14.75 -0.40
C THR A 163 10.82 15.14 -1.57
N ILE A 164 9.77 15.94 -1.36
CA ILE A 164 8.96 16.53 -2.44
C ILE A 164 9.82 17.47 -3.29
N ARG A 165 10.64 18.36 -2.67
CA ARG A 165 11.59 19.21 -3.40
C ARG A 165 12.61 18.41 -4.20
N ALA A 166 12.98 17.22 -3.73
CA ALA A 166 13.89 16.31 -4.43
C ALA A 166 13.23 15.54 -5.57
N GLY A 167 11.89 15.55 -5.69
CA GLY A 167 11.16 14.93 -6.79
C GLY A 167 10.22 13.78 -6.41
N ALA A 168 9.95 13.54 -5.12
CA ALA A 168 8.94 12.56 -4.72
C ALA A 168 7.54 13.01 -5.16
N THR A 169 6.81 12.13 -5.83
CA THR A 169 5.45 12.38 -6.34
C THR A 169 4.38 11.69 -5.51
N THR A 170 4.78 10.71 -4.69
CA THR A 170 3.90 10.05 -3.72
C THR A 170 4.59 10.03 -2.36
N ILE A 171 3.86 10.42 -1.31
CA ILE A 171 4.34 10.41 0.08
C ILE A 171 3.49 9.44 0.88
N ASN A 172 4.10 8.38 1.40
CA ASN A 172 3.43 7.38 2.19
C ASN A 172 3.68 7.55 3.69
N LEU A 173 2.60 7.48 4.48
CA LEU A 173 2.56 7.74 5.92
C LEU A 173 2.14 6.47 6.68
N PRO A 174 3.07 5.53 6.99
CA PRO A 174 2.71 4.22 7.52
C PRO A 174 2.54 4.16 9.04
N ASP A 175 1.49 3.48 9.51
CA ASP A 175 1.42 2.91 10.85
C ASP A 175 2.13 1.55 10.87
N THR A 176 3.45 1.58 10.91
CA THR A 176 4.32 0.40 10.77
C THR A 176 4.13 -0.62 11.89
N VAL A 177 3.70 -0.20 13.06
CA VAL A 177 3.48 -1.10 14.21
C VAL A 177 1.99 -1.34 14.51
N GLY A 178 1.09 -0.80 13.70
CA GLY A 178 -0.34 -1.11 13.72
C GLY A 178 -1.06 -0.76 15.02
N TYR A 179 -0.70 0.38 15.68
CA TYR A 179 -1.25 0.69 16.99
C TYR A 179 -1.97 2.04 17.09
N MET A 180 -1.99 2.84 16.02
CA MET A 180 -2.74 4.10 16.01
C MET A 180 -4.25 3.87 16.09
N LEU A 181 -4.94 4.83 16.71
CA LEU A 181 -6.40 4.88 16.67
C LEU A 181 -6.86 5.69 15.43
N PRO A 182 -8.07 5.41 14.88
CA PRO A 182 -8.52 6.06 13.64
C PRO A 182 -8.52 7.60 13.70
N HIS A 183 -8.93 8.18 14.81
CA HIS A 183 -8.93 9.64 14.98
C HIS A 183 -7.50 10.22 15.06
N GLU A 184 -6.54 9.48 15.63
CA GLU A 184 -5.12 9.88 15.67
C GLU A 184 -4.54 9.86 14.27
N MET A 185 -4.80 8.77 13.50
CA MET A 185 -4.37 8.64 12.11
C MET A 185 -4.90 9.81 11.27
N ARG A 186 -6.20 10.05 11.27
CA ARG A 186 -6.81 11.15 10.52
C ARG A 186 -6.18 12.50 10.88
N ASN A 187 -6.12 12.81 12.17
CA ASN A 187 -5.64 14.12 12.62
C ASN A 187 -4.16 14.35 12.28
N LYS A 188 -3.33 13.31 12.44
CA LYS A 188 -1.89 13.41 12.14
C LYS A 188 -1.62 13.54 10.64
N VAL A 189 -2.33 12.77 9.82
CA VAL A 189 -2.27 12.87 8.35
C VAL A 189 -2.70 14.27 7.89
N SER A 190 -3.86 14.76 8.34
CA SER A 190 -4.33 16.11 7.99
C SER A 190 -3.34 17.19 8.38
N ALA A 191 -2.76 17.11 9.58
CA ALA A 191 -1.79 18.09 10.06
C ALA A 191 -0.50 18.10 9.20
N VAL A 192 -0.01 16.92 8.78
CA VAL A 192 1.15 16.84 7.89
C VAL A 192 0.83 17.42 6.52
N ILE A 193 -0.29 17.03 5.91
CA ILE A 193 -0.70 17.54 4.59
C ILE A 193 -0.86 19.06 4.61
N GLU A 194 -1.57 19.60 5.61
CA GLU A 194 -1.79 21.03 5.76
C GLU A 194 -0.47 21.79 5.91
N THR A 195 0.41 21.33 6.81
CA THR A 195 1.71 21.98 7.07
C THR A 195 2.58 21.96 5.82
N VAL A 196 2.73 20.79 5.19
CA VAL A 196 3.61 20.62 4.01
C VAL A 196 3.07 21.41 2.81
N SER A 197 1.75 21.44 2.60
CA SER A 197 1.14 22.24 1.52
C SER A 197 1.30 23.74 1.71
N GLY A 198 1.54 24.19 2.94
CA GLY A 198 1.92 25.59 3.24
C GLY A 198 3.38 25.92 2.91
N GLU A 199 4.25 24.92 2.73
CA GLU A 199 5.69 25.09 2.55
C GLU A 199 6.19 24.77 1.13
N VAL A 200 5.54 23.81 0.45
CA VAL A 200 5.90 23.34 -0.90
C VAL A 200 4.65 23.16 -1.76
N ASP A 201 4.83 23.17 -3.09
CA ASP A 201 3.74 22.85 -4.00
C ASP A 201 3.43 21.35 -3.96
N THR A 202 2.23 21.03 -3.49
CA THR A 202 1.72 19.65 -3.40
C THR A 202 0.64 19.32 -4.42
N ALA A 203 0.35 20.19 -5.38
CA ALA A 203 -0.73 20.01 -6.35
C ALA A 203 -0.60 18.72 -7.19
N ALA A 204 0.64 18.27 -7.43
CA ALA A 204 0.95 17.03 -8.15
C ALA A 204 1.38 15.89 -7.22
N VAL A 205 1.28 16.05 -5.89
CA VAL A 205 1.72 15.06 -4.92
C VAL A 205 0.53 14.24 -4.42
N THR A 206 0.65 12.92 -4.46
CA THR A 206 -0.31 12.01 -3.85
C THR A 206 0.13 11.65 -2.44
N PHE A 207 -0.71 11.88 -1.45
CA PHE A 207 -0.50 11.35 -0.10
C PHE A 207 -1.09 9.95 0.01
N SER A 208 -0.31 9.02 0.53
CA SER A 208 -0.58 7.60 0.67
C SER A 208 -0.59 7.19 2.13
N VAL A 209 -1.23 6.09 2.44
CA VAL A 209 -1.24 5.48 3.78
C VAL A 209 -1.04 3.97 3.69
N HIS A 210 -0.25 3.44 4.63
CA HIS A 210 -0.01 2.02 4.82
C HIS A 210 -0.24 1.65 6.29
N ASN A 211 -1.15 0.73 6.58
CA ASN A 211 -1.50 0.40 7.95
C ASN A 211 -1.37 -1.08 8.24
N HIS A 212 -0.53 -1.43 9.25
CA HIS A 212 -0.52 -2.77 9.82
C HIS A 212 -1.69 -2.99 10.79
N ASN A 213 -1.99 -4.26 11.05
CA ASN A 213 -3.24 -4.69 11.69
C ASN A 213 -3.04 -5.27 13.10
N ASP A 214 -1.99 -4.88 13.79
CA ASP A 214 -1.62 -5.45 15.10
C ASP A 214 -2.72 -5.30 16.16
N LEU A 215 -3.46 -4.21 16.15
CA LEU A 215 -4.64 -3.99 16.99
C LEU A 215 -5.98 -4.24 16.29
N GLY A 216 -5.99 -4.79 15.06
CA GLY A 216 -7.21 -5.04 14.30
C GLY A 216 -7.86 -3.77 13.74
N LEU A 217 -7.10 -2.68 13.57
CA LEU A 217 -7.61 -1.37 13.16
C LEU A 217 -7.13 -0.92 11.77
N ALA A 218 -6.38 -1.75 11.03
CA ALA A 218 -5.79 -1.34 9.77
C ALA A 218 -6.81 -0.78 8.77
N THR A 219 -7.92 -1.49 8.54
CA THR A 219 -9.00 -1.03 7.66
C THR A 219 -9.59 0.31 8.13
N ALA A 220 -9.87 0.44 9.43
CA ALA A 220 -10.44 1.67 10.00
C ALA A 220 -9.45 2.85 9.92
N ASN A 221 -8.16 2.61 10.18
CA ASN A 221 -7.12 3.61 10.08
C ASN A 221 -6.90 4.07 8.63
N THR A 222 -6.97 3.15 7.67
CA THR A 222 -6.85 3.49 6.24
C THR A 222 -7.99 4.40 5.77
N LEU A 223 -9.23 4.10 6.15
CA LEU A 223 -10.37 4.98 5.85
C LEU A 223 -10.25 6.34 6.54
N ALA A 224 -9.80 6.36 7.81
CA ALA A 224 -9.56 7.60 8.54
C ALA A 224 -8.46 8.46 7.88
N ALA A 225 -7.42 7.85 7.31
CA ALA A 225 -6.39 8.56 6.54
C ALA A 225 -6.94 9.11 5.21
N VAL A 226 -7.84 8.38 4.52
CA VAL A 226 -8.55 8.89 3.33
C VAL A 226 -9.38 10.13 3.70
N GLU A 227 -10.12 10.10 4.80
CA GLU A 227 -10.83 11.28 5.33
C GLU A 227 -9.87 12.40 5.74
N GLY A 228 -8.64 12.05 6.13
CA GLY A 228 -7.56 12.98 6.48
C GLY A 228 -6.85 13.62 5.28
N GLY A 229 -7.13 13.16 4.06
CA GLY A 229 -6.57 13.72 2.82
C GLY A 229 -5.71 12.78 1.99
N CYS A 230 -5.46 11.53 2.41
CA CYS A 230 -4.79 10.55 1.57
C CYS A 230 -5.64 10.18 0.36
N ARG A 231 -4.99 9.95 -0.78
CA ARG A 231 -5.64 9.53 -2.04
C ARG A 231 -5.02 8.26 -2.64
N GLN A 232 -4.02 7.69 -1.98
CA GLN A 232 -3.56 6.33 -2.21
C GLN A 232 -3.68 5.51 -0.93
N VAL A 233 -4.08 4.25 -1.07
CA VAL A 233 -4.16 3.28 0.03
C VAL A 233 -3.30 2.07 -0.32
N GLU A 234 -2.32 1.76 0.54
CA GLU A 234 -1.54 0.53 0.43
C GLU A 234 -2.27 -0.59 1.16
N VAL A 235 -2.52 -1.66 0.43
CA VAL A 235 -3.34 -2.77 0.87
C VAL A 235 -2.73 -4.11 0.44
N THR A 236 -3.20 -5.18 1.05
CA THR A 236 -2.93 -6.53 0.57
C THR A 236 -4.22 -7.31 0.42
N VAL A 237 -4.27 -8.25 -0.50
CA VAL A 237 -5.41 -9.15 -0.61
C VAL A 237 -5.53 -9.98 0.67
N THR A 238 -6.71 -10.04 1.24
CA THR A 238 -7.04 -10.66 2.55
C THR A 238 -6.37 -10.03 3.77
N GLY A 239 -5.63 -8.94 3.59
CA GLY A 239 -4.88 -8.30 4.66
C GLY A 239 -3.64 -9.07 5.10
N ILE A 240 -3.09 -9.94 4.23
CA ILE A 240 -1.84 -10.68 4.58
C ILE A 240 -0.66 -9.73 4.72
N GLY A 241 0.33 -10.12 5.52
CA GLY A 241 1.55 -9.32 5.73
C GLY A 241 2.31 -9.70 6.98
N GLU A 242 3.29 -8.88 7.30
CA GLU A 242 4.10 -9.04 8.51
C GLU A 242 3.22 -9.04 9.77
N ARG A 243 3.53 -9.88 10.74
CA ARG A 243 2.83 -10.04 12.05
C ARG A 243 1.33 -10.33 11.90
N ALA A 244 0.46 -9.33 12.18
CA ALA A 244 -1.00 -9.45 12.07
C ALA A 244 -1.55 -9.03 10.68
N GLY A 245 -0.66 -8.66 9.75
CA GLY A 245 -1.00 -8.28 8.40
C GLY A 245 -1.27 -6.79 8.21
N ASN A 246 -1.94 -6.46 7.12
CA ASN A 246 -2.18 -5.13 6.59
C ASN A 246 -3.69 -4.81 6.50
N ALA A 247 -4.01 -3.61 6.03
CA ALA A 247 -5.35 -3.29 5.57
C ALA A 247 -5.75 -4.20 4.40
N SER A 248 -6.97 -4.75 4.47
CA SER A 248 -7.47 -5.67 3.44
C SER A 248 -8.00 -4.94 2.23
N LEU A 249 -7.49 -5.27 1.04
CA LEU A 249 -7.92 -4.70 -0.25
C LEU A 249 -9.44 -4.79 -0.41
N GLU A 250 -10.00 -5.97 -0.21
CA GLU A 250 -11.42 -6.24 -0.39
C GLU A 250 -12.31 -5.45 0.57
N GLU A 251 -11.86 -5.25 1.80
CA GLU A 251 -12.63 -4.47 2.80
C GLU A 251 -12.65 -2.99 2.42
N ILE A 252 -11.49 -2.43 2.09
CA ILE A 252 -11.39 -1.02 1.68
C ILE A 252 -12.20 -0.77 0.40
N ALA A 253 -12.05 -1.63 -0.62
CA ALA A 253 -12.78 -1.50 -1.88
C ALA A 253 -14.30 -1.56 -1.67
N ALA A 254 -14.78 -2.54 -0.91
CA ALA A 254 -16.21 -2.68 -0.60
C ALA A 254 -16.76 -1.48 0.18
N ILE A 255 -16.03 -0.98 1.19
CA ILE A 255 -16.48 0.16 1.99
C ILE A 255 -16.56 1.43 1.15
N ILE A 256 -15.54 1.72 0.34
CA ILE A 256 -15.56 2.92 -0.51
C ILE A 256 -16.70 2.83 -1.51
N GLN A 257 -16.90 1.68 -2.17
CA GLN A 257 -17.96 1.49 -3.15
C GLN A 257 -19.37 1.58 -2.55
N GLU A 258 -19.60 1.03 -1.35
CA GLU A 258 -20.92 0.93 -0.76
C GLU A 258 -21.30 2.13 0.14
N ARG A 259 -20.30 2.76 0.78
CA ARG A 259 -20.55 3.75 1.82
C ARG A 259 -19.96 5.12 1.57
N MET A 260 -18.96 5.23 0.69
CA MET A 260 -18.25 6.48 0.43
C MET A 260 -18.32 6.91 -1.05
N HIS A 261 -19.11 6.22 -1.85
CA HIS A 261 -19.24 6.43 -3.30
C HIS A 261 -19.76 7.83 -3.71
N ASP A 262 -20.33 8.58 -2.80
CA ASP A 262 -20.74 9.97 -3.08
C ASP A 262 -19.54 10.93 -3.19
N ALA A 263 -18.47 10.65 -2.43
CA ALA A 263 -17.28 11.49 -2.37
C ALA A 263 -16.11 10.90 -3.19
N TYR A 264 -16.00 9.57 -3.24
CA TYR A 264 -14.84 8.89 -3.81
C TYR A 264 -15.23 7.89 -4.91
N GLU A 265 -14.27 7.65 -5.81
CA GLU A 265 -14.35 6.58 -6.80
C GLU A 265 -13.09 5.72 -6.77
N ILE A 266 -13.23 4.45 -7.16
CA ILE A 266 -12.13 3.47 -7.25
C ILE A 266 -12.11 2.81 -8.62
N GLY A 267 -10.92 2.34 -9.03
CA GLY A 267 -10.75 1.57 -10.28
C GLY A 267 -10.98 0.07 -10.14
N ILE A 268 -11.07 -0.43 -8.91
CA ILE A 268 -11.12 -1.87 -8.61
C ILE A 268 -12.36 -2.52 -9.21
N ASP A 269 -12.16 -3.60 -9.94
CA ASP A 269 -13.23 -4.51 -10.36
C ASP A 269 -13.53 -5.51 -9.24
N THR A 270 -14.52 -5.18 -8.43
CA THR A 270 -14.87 -5.94 -7.21
C THR A 270 -15.37 -7.35 -7.50
N SER A 271 -15.72 -7.68 -8.75
CA SER A 271 -16.13 -9.04 -9.14
C SER A 271 -14.99 -10.06 -9.01
N HIS A 272 -13.73 -9.62 -9.01
CA HIS A 272 -12.53 -10.47 -8.88
C HIS A 272 -12.07 -10.70 -7.42
N LEU A 273 -12.60 -9.99 -6.43
CA LEU A 273 -12.14 -10.03 -5.04
C LEU A 273 -12.11 -11.45 -4.45
N TYR A 274 -13.20 -12.20 -4.61
CA TYR A 274 -13.30 -13.54 -4.04
C TYR A 274 -12.33 -14.51 -4.72
N GLU A 275 -12.24 -14.51 -6.04
CA GLU A 275 -11.38 -15.42 -6.80
C GLU A 275 -9.91 -15.16 -6.53
N THR A 276 -9.48 -13.88 -6.48
CA THR A 276 -8.11 -13.50 -6.13
C THR A 276 -7.75 -13.93 -4.72
N SER A 277 -8.64 -13.73 -3.76
CA SER A 277 -8.48 -14.21 -2.38
C SER A 277 -8.28 -15.73 -2.32
N ARG A 278 -9.06 -16.48 -3.11
CA ARG A 278 -8.94 -17.96 -3.18
C ARG A 278 -7.65 -18.40 -3.88
N LEU A 279 -7.21 -17.67 -4.89
CA LEU A 279 -5.96 -17.94 -5.60
C LEU A 279 -4.76 -17.86 -4.65
N ILE A 280 -4.67 -16.80 -3.84
CA ILE A 280 -3.63 -16.62 -2.84
C ILE A 280 -3.67 -17.77 -1.81
N GLY A 281 -4.85 -18.08 -1.27
CA GLY A 281 -5.00 -19.21 -0.35
C GLY A 281 -4.55 -20.54 -0.94
N LYS A 282 -4.80 -20.76 -2.23
CA LYS A 282 -4.36 -21.98 -2.95
C LYS A 282 -2.83 -22.07 -3.04
N PHE A 283 -2.13 -20.97 -3.34
CA PHE A 283 -0.68 -20.98 -3.50
C PHE A 283 0.08 -21.03 -2.18
N THR A 284 -0.45 -20.38 -1.16
CA THR A 284 0.26 -20.18 0.12
C THR A 284 -0.21 -21.12 1.24
N GLY A 285 -1.34 -21.80 1.03
CA GLY A 285 -1.99 -22.57 2.09
C GLY A 285 -2.75 -21.71 3.12
N ASN A 286 -2.64 -20.38 3.04
CA ASN A 286 -3.26 -19.43 3.97
C ASN A 286 -4.59 -18.91 3.42
N TYR A 287 -5.65 -19.65 3.63
CA TYR A 287 -6.99 -19.20 3.29
C TYR A 287 -7.52 -18.19 4.31
N PRO A 288 -8.31 -17.20 3.88
CA PRO A 288 -8.97 -16.31 4.82
C PRO A 288 -9.86 -17.09 5.80
N GLN A 289 -10.00 -16.59 7.01
CA GLN A 289 -10.93 -17.16 7.99
C GLN A 289 -12.32 -17.26 7.40
N ARG A 290 -13.08 -18.31 7.78
CA ARG A 290 -14.44 -18.52 7.26
C ARG A 290 -15.37 -17.31 7.41
N ASN A 291 -15.18 -16.53 8.48
CA ASN A 291 -15.93 -15.30 8.80
C ASN A 291 -15.22 -14.01 8.41
N LYS A 292 -14.16 -14.09 7.58
CA LYS A 292 -13.50 -12.88 7.04
C LYS A 292 -14.54 -12.03 6.29
N ALA A 293 -14.53 -10.74 6.53
CA ALA A 293 -15.41 -9.82 5.83
C ALA A 293 -15.19 -9.90 4.31
N VAL A 294 -16.24 -9.72 3.53
CA VAL A 294 -16.32 -9.70 2.06
C VAL A 294 -15.99 -11.05 1.40
N VAL A 295 -14.86 -11.70 1.70
CA VAL A 295 -14.35 -12.89 0.97
C VAL A 295 -14.38 -14.19 1.78
N GLY A 296 -14.77 -14.15 3.05
CA GLY A 296 -14.95 -15.37 3.85
C GLY A 296 -16.16 -16.16 3.37
N ILE A 297 -16.08 -17.50 3.37
CA ILE A 297 -17.17 -18.34 2.87
C ILE A 297 -18.48 -18.17 3.66
N ASN A 298 -18.40 -17.75 4.92
CA ASN A 298 -19.59 -17.47 5.74
C ASN A 298 -20.26 -16.14 5.36
N ALA A 299 -19.54 -15.23 4.67
CA ALA A 299 -20.13 -13.98 4.20
C ALA A 299 -21.26 -14.19 3.16
N PHE A 300 -21.31 -15.39 2.57
CA PHE A 300 -22.32 -15.78 1.55
C PHE A 300 -23.36 -16.77 2.09
N ALA A 301 -23.44 -16.96 3.41
CA ALA A 301 -24.29 -18.00 4.01
C ALA A 301 -25.05 -17.49 5.23
N HIS A 302 -26.28 -17.98 5.39
CA HIS A 302 -27.11 -17.76 6.58
C HIS A 302 -27.42 -19.07 7.26
N GLU A 303 -27.13 -19.19 8.55
CA GLU A 303 -27.46 -20.35 9.38
C GLU A 303 -28.74 -20.13 10.20
N ALA A 304 -28.97 -18.89 10.66
CA ALA A 304 -30.14 -18.57 11.47
C ALA A 304 -31.45 -18.61 10.65
N GLY A 305 -32.46 -19.35 11.11
CA GLY A 305 -33.75 -19.47 10.40
C GLY A 305 -34.46 -18.16 10.14
N ILE A 306 -34.33 -17.17 11.07
CA ILE A 306 -34.86 -15.81 10.88
C ILE A 306 -34.21 -15.13 9.68
N HIS A 307 -32.89 -15.26 9.51
CA HIS A 307 -32.17 -14.68 8.38
C HIS A 307 -32.53 -15.38 7.06
N GLN A 308 -32.62 -16.72 7.06
CA GLN A 308 -33.04 -17.49 5.91
C GLN A 308 -34.46 -17.10 5.45
N ASP A 309 -35.42 -17.00 6.39
CA ASP A 309 -36.79 -16.57 6.08
C ASP A 309 -36.82 -15.11 5.55
N GLY A 310 -36.01 -14.24 6.12
CA GLY A 310 -35.88 -12.86 5.61
C GLY A 310 -35.37 -12.83 4.17
N MET A 311 -34.31 -13.54 3.85
CA MET A 311 -33.73 -13.62 2.50
C MET A 311 -34.67 -14.23 1.47
N ILE A 312 -35.48 -15.23 1.88
CA ILE A 312 -36.50 -15.84 1.02
C ILE A 312 -37.59 -14.82 0.67
N LYS A 313 -37.97 -13.98 1.64
CA LYS A 313 -38.99 -12.93 1.46
C LYS A 313 -38.47 -11.73 0.68
N SER A 314 -37.24 -11.31 0.93
CA SER A 314 -36.59 -10.18 0.25
C SER A 314 -35.08 -10.26 0.37
N ARG A 315 -34.37 -10.26 -0.77
CA ARG A 315 -32.89 -10.24 -0.80
C ARG A 315 -32.25 -8.99 -0.17
N GLY A 316 -33.02 -7.93 0.04
CA GLY A 316 -32.55 -6.70 0.69
C GLY A 316 -32.66 -6.69 2.21
N THR A 317 -33.02 -7.82 2.85
CA THR A 317 -33.14 -7.91 4.31
C THR A 317 -31.80 -8.06 5.00
N TYR A 318 -30.85 -8.71 4.36
CA TYR A 318 -29.49 -8.96 4.90
C TYR A 318 -28.45 -8.89 3.78
#